data_97235655aa847e723ced851154e27b27
#
_entry.id   97235655aa847e723ced851154e27b27
#
_cell.length_a   1.000
_cell.length_b   1.000
_cell.length_c   1.000
_cell.angle_alpha   90.00
_cell.angle_beta   90.00
_cell.angle_gamma   90.00
#
_symmetry.space_group_name_H-M   'P 1'
#
loop_
_entity.id
_entity.type
_entity.pdbx_description
1 polymer ?
#
loop_
_entity_poly.entity_id
_entity_poly.type
_entity_poly.pdbx_seq_one_letter_code
_entity_poly.pdbx_strand_id
1 'polypeptide(L)'
;MHINHVRFFFCLFVASFLMPALDLQAQEADNEFTIDAKINTRGEVRVGGFNEEGDSGNDRMAHFIMGQYRINLGYKRSDWFEVKLSPQFSGVWGQAGGSLGLAEGWLLMKHNKTGLFAKIGRQSVEYDDERILGYDDWTMTAPTHDMLKFGYEGHGHKVHVLLAYNQNSSNISSGSSYYAGGIQPYKTMQTLWYHYTTPKSMFELSLIGMNIGMQSQRTEDKDKMFYQQLVGSYMVLKPSILRMEGAFYYQMGKEEHGIPLDAFMGSVKARVSPSDMYNIYVGYDYLSGDKYFAVPPQGLLGMVLHDKIRGFCPLFGSHHDFYGAMDFFYVQSYVGGFTPGLQNLYTGGAVKPVKGLNVNAAYHFFAIATNLDNLKKPLGHQVEVSLDYSFAKFVRVGAGYSFMIGTETMVALQRVSENRQLHWGWLMLSVTPTLFTTTWQDKAKRNKQD
;
A
#
# COMPACT_ATOMS: atom_id res chain seq x y z
N MET A 1 -17.40 6.72 -29.86
CA MET A 1 -16.92 7.07 -28.52
C MET A 1 -17.98 6.97 -27.42
N HIS A 2 -19.26 6.74 -27.72
CA HIS A 2 -20.34 6.63 -26.72
C HIS A 2 -20.55 5.22 -26.10
N ILE A 3 -19.89 4.19 -26.61
CA ILE A 3 -20.20 2.80 -26.24
C ILE A 3 -19.55 2.38 -24.90
N ASN A 4 -18.44 3.01 -24.49
CA ASN A 4 -17.73 2.58 -23.28
C ASN A 4 -18.35 3.10 -21.97
N HIS A 5 -19.01 4.26 -21.98
CA HIS A 5 -19.69 4.79 -20.80
C HIS A 5 -20.97 4.03 -20.48
N VAL A 6 -21.69 3.59 -21.49
CA VAL A 6 -22.93 2.77 -21.34
C VAL A 6 -22.58 1.40 -20.71
N ARG A 7 -21.42 0.82 -21.04
CA ARG A 7 -20.96 -0.46 -20.46
C ARG A 7 -20.62 -0.36 -18.97
N PHE A 8 -20.08 0.77 -18.51
CA PHE A 8 -19.78 0.97 -17.09
C PHE A 8 -21.05 1.13 -16.25
N PHE A 9 -22.02 1.92 -16.70
CA PHE A 9 -23.34 2.03 -16.05
C PHE A 9 -24.12 0.72 -16.11
N PHE A 10 -23.98 -0.05 -17.16
CA PHE A 10 -24.59 -1.36 -17.28
C PHE A 10 -24.03 -2.38 -16.28
N CYS A 11 -22.72 -2.36 -16.00
CA CYS A 11 -22.10 -3.18 -14.95
C CYS A 11 -22.58 -2.78 -13.54
N LEU A 12 -22.75 -1.50 -13.26
CA LEU A 12 -23.33 -1.02 -11.99
C LEU A 12 -24.80 -1.44 -11.84
N PHE A 13 -25.56 -1.41 -12.93
CA PHE A 13 -26.97 -1.82 -12.96
C PHE A 13 -27.13 -3.34 -12.84
N VAL A 14 -26.25 -4.12 -13.47
CA VAL A 14 -26.23 -5.59 -13.34
C VAL A 14 -25.81 -6.03 -11.94
N ALA A 15 -24.90 -5.31 -11.27
CA ALA A 15 -24.54 -5.59 -9.88
C ALA A 15 -25.72 -5.38 -8.91
N SER A 16 -26.63 -4.45 -9.20
CA SER A 16 -27.86 -4.26 -8.41
C SER A 16 -28.91 -5.35 -8.62
N PHE A 17 -28.88 -6.06 -9.76
CA PHE A 17 -29.81 -7.17 -10.06
C PHE A 17 -29.29 -8.54 -9.61
N LEU A 18 -27.97 -8.69 -9.38
CA LEU A 18 -27.36 -9.95 -8.93
C LEU A 18 -27.40 -10.13 -7.40
N MET A 19 -27.81 -9.10 -6.64
CA MET A 19 -28.16 -9.33 -5.24
C MET A 19 -29.54 -10.02 -5.21
N PRO A 20 -29.62 -11.30 -4.81
CA PRO A 20 -30.92 -11.90 -4.53
C PRO A 20 -31.63 -10.97 -3.55
N ALA A 21 -32.90 -10.70 -3.77
CA ALA A 21 -33.72 -9.94 -2.86
C ALA A 21 -33.40 -10.44 -1.44
N LEU A 22 -32.69 -9.63 -0.68
CA LEU A 22 -32.35 -9.95 0.70
C LEU A 22 -33.72 -10.12 1.36
N ASP A 23 -34.08 -11.35 1.72
CA ASP A 23 -35.19 -11.58 2.63
C ASP A 23 -34.84 -10.85 3.95
N LEU A 24 -35.18 -9.57 3.98
CA LEU A 24 -35.13 -8.72 5.16
C LEU A 24 -36.27 -9.13 6.09
N GLN A 25 -36.27 -10.41 6.50
CA GLN A 25 -37.07 -10.81 7.64
C GLN A 25 -36.58 -9.99 8.83
N ALA A 26 -37.52 -9.35 9.49
CA ALA A 26 -37.31 -8.57 10.72
C ALA A 26 -36.85 -9.51 11.85
N GLN A 27 -35.62 -9.99 11.76
CA GLN A 27 -34.92 -10.69 12.80
C GLN A 27 -34.45 -9.63 13.81
N GLU A 28 -34.56 -9.90 15.12
CA GLU A 28 -33.98 -9.06 16.14
C GLU A 28 -32.52 -8.80 15.77
N ALA A 29 -32.20 -7.55 15.44
CA ALA A 29 -30.88 -7.19 14.95
C ALA A 29 -30.11 -6.54 16.08
N ASP A 30 -28.94 -7.08 16.39
CA ASP A 30 -27.98 -6.43 17.25
C ASP A 30 -27.33 -5.27 16.49
N ASN A 31 -27.46 -4.09 17.03
CA ASN A 31 -26.84 -2.88 16.50
C ASN A 31 -25.68 -2.49 17.41
N GLU A 32 -24.59 -2.02 16.82
CA GLU A 32 -23.44 -1.51 17.52
C GLU A 32 -23.01 -0.19 16.90
N PHE A 33 -22.72 0.80 17.72
CA PHE A 33 -22.10 2.05 17.31
C PHE A 33 -20.83 2.28 18.11
N THR A 34 -19.73 2.59 17.42
CA THR A 34 -18.41 2.80 18.01
C THR A 34 -17.82 4.14 17.61
N ILE A 35 -17.07 4.74 18.53
CA ILE A 35 -16.20 5.88 18.27
C ILE A 35 -14.81 5.52 18.77
N ASP A 36 -13.84 5.42 17.86
CA ASP A 36 -12.44 5.22 18.18
C ASP A 36 -11.63 6.44 17.77
N ALA A 37 -10.57 6.74 18.53
CA ALA A 37 -9.58 7.71 18.12
C ALA A 37 -8.28 7.00 17.72
N LYS A 38 -7.53 7.62 16.78
CA LYS A 38 -6.15 7.25 16.47
C LYS A 38 -5.30 8.51 16.45
N ILE A 39 -4.32 8.55 17.33
CA ILE A 39 -3.36 9.64 17.44
C ILE A 39 -1.97 9.04 17.32
N ASN A 40 -1.27 9.37 16.24
CA ASN A 40 0.12 9.03 16.03
C ASN A 40 0.93 10.32 16.00
N THR A 41 2.02 10.33 16.76
CA THR A 41 3.01 11.42 16.69
C THR A 41 4.37 10.79 16.54
N ARG A 42 5.11 11.18 15.50
CA ARG A 42 6.43 10.64 15.20
C ARG A 42 7.43 11.77 14.99
N GLY A 43 8.50 11.76 15.80
CA GLY A 43 9.70 12.57 15.59
C GLY A 43 10.72 11.78 14.79
N GLU A 44 11.36 12.41 13.82
CA GLU A 44 12.39 11.83 12.98
C GLU A 44 13.63 12.68 12.93
N VAL A 45 14.78 12.01 12.81
CA VAL A 45 16.10 12.59 12.55
C VAL A 45 16.73 11.86 11.38
N ARG A 46 17.16 12.58 10.35
CA ARG A 46 17.76 12.05 9.13
C ARG A 46 19.08 12.74 8.83
N VAL A 47 20.12 11.97 8.51
CA VAL A 47 21.45 12.47 8.14
C VAL A 47 21.91 11.77 6.87
N GLY A 48 22.43 12.54 5.91
CA GLY A 48 22.91 12.05 4.62
C GLY A 48 21.76 11.68 3.67
N GLY A 49 21.98 11.71 2.36
CA GLY A 49 21.13 11.16 1.30
C GLY A 49 19.65 11.55 1.18
N PHE A 50 19.12 12.28 2.15
CA PHE A 50 17.72 12.69 2.19
C PHE A 50 17.52 14.18 1.84
N ASN A 51 18.55 14.83 1.30
CA ASN A 51 18.49 16.25 0.96
C ASN A 51 17.71 16.45 -0.34
N GLU A 52 16.93 17.54 -0.40
CA GLU A 52 16.27 17.97 -1.63
C GLU A 52 17.30 18.31 -2.72
N GLU A 53 16.87 18.20 -3.98
CA GLU A 53 17.69 18.55 -5.15
C GLU A 53 18.29 19.96 -4.99
N GLY A 54 19.60 20.08 -5.06
CA GLY A 54 20.33 21.34 -5.12
C GLY A 54 21.29 21.63 -3.97
N ASP A 55 21.26 20.91 -2.88
CA ASP A 55 22.19 21.12 -1.77
C ASP A 55 23.32 20.07 -1.77
N SER A 56 24.13 20.09 -2.84
CA SER A 56 25.30 19.24 -2.99
C SER A 56 26.34 19.61 -1.92
N GLY A 57 26.40 18.80 -0.86
CA GLY A 57 27.51 18.85 0.10
C GLY A 57 27.14 19.17 1.54
N ASN A 58 25.88 19.27 1.90
CA ASN A 58 25.50 19.48 3.29
C ASN A 58 25.01 18.18 3.92
N ASP A 59 25.85 17.55 4.74
CA ASP A 59 25.47 16.50 5.71
C ASP A 59 24.61 17.09 6.85
N ARG A 60 23.69 18.01 6.51
CA ARG A 60 22.83 18.64 7.50
C ARG A 60 21.83 17.62 8.01
N MET A 61 21.66 17.61 9.33
CA MET A 61 20.68 16.82 10.01
C MET A 61 19.29 17.42 9.76
N ALA A 62 18.40 16.69 9.11
CA ALA A 62 17.00 17.02 9.06
C ALA A 62 16.29 16.44 10.28
N HIS A 63 15.44 17.24 10.92
CA HIS A 63 14.61 16.79 12.04
C HIS A 63 13.22 17.41 11.94
N PHE A 64 12.19 16.62 12.21
CA PHE A 64 10.81 17.07 12.16
C PHE A 64 9.90 16.17 13.00
N ILE A 65 8.72 16.68 13.33
CA ILE A 65 7.68 15.93 14.01
C ILE A 65 6.44 15.91 13.12
N MET A 66 5.90 14.72 12.88
CA MET A 66 4.65 14.53 12.17
C MET A 66 3.55 14.08 13.12
N GLY A 67 2.32 14.49 12.83
CA GLY A 67 1.14 14.06 13.56
C GLY A 67 0.04 13.56 12.63
N GLN A 68 -0.65 12.51 13.08
CA GLN A 68 -1.86 11.95 12.46
C GLN A 68 -2.95 11.87 13.53
N TYR A 69 -4.08 12.45 13.24
CA TYR A 69 -5.23 12.51 14.14
C TYR A 69 -6.46 12.05 13.39
N ARG A 70 -7.02 10.90 13.79
CA ARG A 70 -8.17 10.27 13.12
C ARG A 70 -9.25 9.95 14.13
N ILE A 71 -10.51 10.18 13.77
CA ILE A 71 -11.67 9.66 14.47
C ILE A 71 -12.32 8.61 13.57
N ASN A 72 -12.59 7.43 14.09
CA ASN A 72 -13.33 6.41 13.38
C ASN A 72 -14.73 6.32 13.99
N LEU A 73 -15.74 6.50 13.14
CA LEU A 73 -17.15 6.27 13.47
C LEU A 73 -17.56 4.97 12.79
N GLY A 74 -17.98 4.00 13.56
CA GLY A 74 -18.42 2.69 13.08
C GLY A 74 -19.89 2.45 13.46
N TYR A 75 -20.67 1.95 12.51
CA TYR A 75 -21.99 1.40 12.76
C TYR A 75 -22.11 0.02 12.17
N LYS A 76 -22.52 -0.95 12.96
CA LYS A 76 -22.74 -2.33 12.56
C LYS A 76 -24.14 -2.76 12.93
N ARG A 77 -24.83 -3.41 11.98
CA ARG A 77 -26.14 -4.03 12.18
C ARG A 77 -26.03 -5.54 11.94
N SER A 78 -26.02 -6.30 13.03
CA SER A 78 -25.72 -7.74 12.99
C SER A 78 -24.43 -7.97 12.17
N ASP A 79 -24.33 -9.08 11.45
CA ASP A 79 -23.15 -9.41 10.64
C ASP A 79 -23.31 -9.09 9.16
N TRP A 80 -24.44 -8.50 8.76
CA TRP A 80 -24.73 -8.31 7.35
C TRP A 80 -24.53 -6.88 6.82
N PHE A 81 -24.50 -5.86 7.71
CA PHE A 81 -24.37 -4.45 7.31
C PHE A 81 -23.40 -3.71 8.20
N GLU A 82 -22.51 -2.94 7.61
CA GLU A 82 -21.54 -2.12 8.33
C GLU A 82 -21.27 -0.81 7.58
N VAL A 83 -21.11 0.28 8.32
CA VAL A 83 -20.71 1.60 7.82
C VAL A 83 -19.52 2.08 8.62
N LYS A 84 -18.53 2.67 7.96
CA LYS A 84 -17.39 3.34 8.58
C LYS A 84 -17.20 4.72 7.99
N LEU A 85 -16.87 5.68 8.86
CA LEU A 85 -16.47 7.03 8.48
C LEU A 85 -15.25 7.44 9.31
N SER A 86 -14.16 7.83 8.64
CA SER A 86 -12.87 8.09 9.29
C SER A 86 -12.26 9.42 8.82
N PRO A 87 -12.74 10.59 9.33
CA PRO A 87 -12.04 11.84 9.09
C PRO A 87 -10.66 11.84 9.73
N GLN A 88 -9.68 12.39 9.02
CA GLN A 88 -8.29 12.45 9.44
C GLN A 88 -7.65 13.79 9.13
N PHE A 89 -6.84 14.27 10.06
CA PHE A 89 -5.87 15.33 9.84
C PHE A 89 -4.45 14.75 9.97
N SER A 90 -3.54 15.17 9.08
CA SER A 90 -2.11 14.85 9.18
C SER A 90 -1.27 16.04 8.74
N GLY A 91 -0.10 16.21 9.36
CA GLY A 91 0.79 17.30 9.02
C GLY A 91 2.08 17.31 9.85
N VAL A 92 2.99 18.19 9.46
CA VAL A 92 4.23 18.46 10.17
C VAL A 92 3.98 19.58 11.19
N TRP A 93 4.48 19.41 12.40
CA TRP A 93 4.33 20.41 13.46
C TRP A 93 5.02 21.74 13.08
N GLY A 94 4.34 22.85 13.40
CA GLY A 94 4.82 24.19 13.07
C GLY A 94 4.51 24.66 11.65
N GLN A 95 4.00 23.80 10.76
CA GLN A 95 3.50 24.21 9.47
C GLN A 95 2.03 24.64 9.56
N ALA A 96 1.67 25.75 8.92
CA ALA A 96 0.30 26.24 8.87
C ALA A 96 -0.64 25.36 8.02
N GLY A 97 -0.08 24.54 7.14
CA GLY A 97 -0.81 23.63 6.26
C GLY A 97 -0.66 22.18 6.73
N GLY A 98 -1.76 21.45 6.68
CA GLY A 98 -1.81 20.00 6.83
C GLY A 98 -2.86 19.44 5.89
N SER A 99 -2.97 18.13 5.80
CA SER A 99 -4.00 17.45 5.01
C SER A 99 -5.17 17.08 5.91
N LEU A 100 -6.32 17.74 5.71
CA LEU A 100 -7.59 17.31 6.29
C LEU A 100 -8.38 16.59 5.21
N GLY A 101 -8.75 15.33 5.46
CA GLY A 101 -9.46 14.52 4.49
C GLY A 101 -10.23 13.37 5.13
N LEU A 102 -10.81 12.57 4.28
CA LEU A 102 -11.47 11.34 4.65
C LEU A 102 -10.50 10.18 4.39
N ALA A 103 -9.99 9.54 5.44
CA ALA A 103 -9.15 8.36 5.31
C ALA A 103 -9.97 7.17 4.79
N GLU A 104 -11.12 6.90 5.41
CA GLU A 104 -12.06 5.89 4.95
C GLU A 104 -13.50 6.40 5.09
N GLY A 105 -14.36 5.99 4.14
CA GLY A 105 -15.80 6.29 4.16
C GLY A 105 -16.52 5.29 3.26
N TRP A 106 -17.06 4.22 3.87
CA TRP A 106 -17.63 3.11 3.11
C TRP A 106 -18.81 2.46 3.81
N LEU A 107 -19.61 1.76 3.01
CA LEU A 107 -20.60 0.83 3.50
C LEU A 107 -20.29 -0.59 2.99
N LEU A 108 -20.59 -1.59 3.80
CA LEU A 108 -20.43 -3.01 3.52
C LEU A 108 -21.76 -3.73 3.74
N MET A 109 -22.13 -4.57 2.78
CA MET A 109 -23.25 -5.52 2.89
C MET A 109 -22.72 -6.93 2.67
N LYS A 110 -23.15 -7.88 3.52
CA LYS A 110 -22.79 -9.31 3.45
C LYS A 110 -24.04 -10.17 3.42
N HIS A 111 -23.98 -11.23 2.66
CA HIS A 111 -24.98 -12.29 2.70
C HIS A 111 -24.36 -13.52 3.40
N ASN A 112 -24.60 -13.64 4.70
CA ASN A 112 -23.90 -14.60 5.57
C ASN A 112 -24.05 -16.07 5.15
N LYS A 113 -25.19 -16.44 4.54
CA LYS A 113 -25.42 -17.83 4.11
C LYS A 113 -24.60 -18.22 2.87
N THR A 114 -24.34 -17.28 1.97
CA THR A 114 -23.63 -17.55 0.71
C THR A 114 -22.19 -17.11 0.71
N GLY A 115 -21.78 -16.25 1.65
CA GLY A 115 -20.44 -15.64 1.66
C GLY A 115 -20.26 -14.50 0.65
N LEU A 116 -21.32 -14.08 -0.05
CA LEU A 116 -21.28 -12.94 -0.97
C LEU A 116 -21.27 -11.62 -0.20
N PHE A 117 -20.53 -10.64 -0.72
CA PHE A 117 -20.50 -9.30 -0.14
C PHE A 117 -20.31 -8.21 -1.19
N ALA A 118 -20.67 -6.98 -0.82
CA ALA A 118 -20.35 -5.77 -1.57
C ALA A 118 -19.94 -4.66 -0.59
N LYS A 119 -18.83 -3.96 -0.90
CA LYS A 119 -18.31 -2.82 -0.16
C LYS A 119 -18.10 -1.65 -1.12
N ILE A 120 -18.69 -0.49 -0.83
CA ILE A 120 -18.61 0.68 -1.68
C ILE A 120 -18.14 1.90 -0.90
N GLY A 121 -17.29 2.70 -1.50
CA GLY A 121 -16.76 3.95 -0.97
C GLY A 121 -15.25 3.95 -0.87
N ARG A 122 -14.71 4.94 -0.13
CA ARG A 122 -13.28 5.09 0.13
C ARG A 122 -12.83 4.05 1.15
N GLN A 123 -11.90 3.19 0.76
CA GLN A 123 -11.48 2.04 1.56
C GLN A 123 -10.01 1.69 1.32
N SER A 124 -9.36 1.15 2.34
CA SER A 124 -8.07 0.46 2.19
C SER A 124 -8.24 -0.88 1.49
N VAL A 125 -7.18 -1.33 0.85
CA VAL A 125 -7.07 -2.67 0.24
C VAL A 125 -5.74 -3.27 0.67
N GLU A 126 -5.81 -4.39 1.37
CA GLU A 126 -4.66 -5.09 1.91
C GLU A 126 -4.72 -6.53 1.40
N TYR A 127 -3.81 -6.91 0.50
CA TYR A 127 -3.75 -8.25 -0.06
C TYR A 127 -2.36 -8.84 0.06
N ASP A 128 -2.34 -10.15 0.39
CA ASP A 128 -1.16 -10.99 0.44
C ASP A 128 -0.12 -10.49 1.46
N ASP A 129 1.07 -10.09 1.02
CA ASP A 129 2.10 -9.45 1.83
C ASP A 129 2.08 -7.90 1.71
N GLU A 130 1.02 -7.35 1.14
CA GLU A 130 0.85 -5.90 0.91
C GLU A 130 1.88 -5.26 -0.04
N ARG A 131 2.57 -6.05 -0.83
CA ARG A 131 3.62 -5.57 -1.73
C ARG A 131 3.08 -4.82 -2.95
N ILE A 132 1.84 -5.10 -3.37
CA ILE A 132 1.17 -4.50 -4.55
C ILE A 132 -0.02 -3.65 -4.18
N LEU A 133 -0.85 -4.12 -3.25
CA LEU A 133 -1.97 -3.43 -2.66
C LEU A 133 -1.85 -3.54 -1.15
N GLY A 134 -1.54 -2.42 -0.49
CA GLY A 134 -1.28 -2.38 0.93
C GLY A 134 -1.79 -1.09 1.59
N TYR A 135 -1.78 -1.11 2.92
CA TYR A 135 -2.19 0.00 3.75
C TYR A 135 -1.00 0.51 4.57
N ASP A 136 -0.17 1.33 3.94
CA ASP A 136 0.98 1.95 4.59
C ASP A 136 0.57 3.16 5.44
N ASP A 137 0.24 2.89 6.70
CA ASP A 137 -0.10 3.94 7.67
C ASP A 137 1.14 4.66 8.24
N TRP A 138 2.34 4.17 7.90
CA TRP A 138 3.62 4.79 8.25
C TRP A 138 3.74 6.20 7.65
N THR A 139 3.27 6.41 6.45
CA THR A 139 3.28 7.70 5.76
C THR A 139 2.38 8.75 6.39
N MET A 140 1.61 8.42 7.44
CA MET A 140 0.59 9.26 8.10
C MET A 140 -0.61 9.62 7.20
N THR A 141 -0.59 9.27 5.91
CA THR A 141 -1.66 9.60 4.96
C THR A 141 -2.47 8.39 4.50
N ALA A 142 -1.97 7.20 4.70
CA ALA A 142 -2.57 5.90 4.38
C ALA A 142 -3.23 5.81 2.98
N PRO A 143 -2.71 5.02 2.05
CA PRO A 143 -3.28 4.89 0.72
C PRO A 143 -4.69 4.26 0.80
N THR A 144 -5.64 4.90 0.14
CA THR A 144 -7.02 4.43 0.05
C THR A 144 -7.54 4.58 -1.36
N HIS A 145 -8.59 3.84 -1.69
CA HIS A 145 -9.15 3.78 -3.03
C HIS A 145 -10.66 4.05 -2.99
N ASP A 146 -11.15 4.92 -3.86
CA ASP A 146 -12.59 5.13 -4.09
C ASP A 146 -13.07 4.07 -5.07
N MET A 147 -13.79 3.04 -4.57
CA MET A 147 -14.13 1.87 -5.37
C MET A 147 -15.38 1.13 -4.90
N LEU A 148 -15.86 0.28 -5.80
CA LEU A 148 -16.74 -0.84 -5.50
C LEU A 148 -15.88 -2.11 -5.40
N LYS A 149 -15.97 -2.81 -4.27
CA LYS A 149 -15.41 -4.14 -4.05
C LYS A 149 -16.55 -5.11 -3.81
N PHE A 150 -16.63 -6.17 -4.57
CA PHE A 150 -17.59 -7.24 -4.35
C PHE A 150 -16.91 -8.60 -4.48
N GLY A 151 -17.48 -9.61 -3.87
CA GLY A 151 -16.85 -10.91 -3.92
C GLY A 151 -17.56 -11.98 -3.11
N TYR A 152 -16.84 -13.07 -2.99
CA TYR A 152 -17.24 -14.27 -2.25
C TYR A 152 -16.11 -14.66 -1.28
N GLU A 153 -16.50 -15.02 -0.06
CA GLU A 153 -15.59 -15.60 0.94
C GLU A 153 -16.26 -16.82 1.59
N GLY A 154 -15.67 -17.99 1.39
CA GLY A 154 -16.19 -19.23 1.98
C GLY A 154 -15.38 -20.46 1.59
N HIS A 155 -15.43 -21.51 2.43
CA HIS A 155 -14.81 -22.82 2.18
C HIS A 155 -13.30 -22.76 1.86
N GLY A 156 -12.57 -21.80 2.44
CA GLY A 156 -11.15 -21.60 2.18
C GLY A 156 -10.85 -20.81 0.89
N HIS A 157 -11.87 -20.40 0.15
CA HIS A 157 -11.74 -19.60 -1.07
C HIS A 157 -12.20 -18.16 -0.83
N LYS A 158 -11.48 -17.19 -1.42
CA LYS A 158 -11.91 -15.80 -1.54
C LYS A 158 -11.73 -15.36 -2.99
N VAL A 159 -12.75 -14.73 -3.54
CA VAL A 159 -12.72 -14.13 -4.88
C VAL A 159 -13.20 -12.69 -4.75
N HIS A 160 -12.36 -11.72 -5.07
CA HIS A 160 -12.70 -10.31 -4.99
C HIS A 160 -12.56 -9.66 -6.36
N VAL A 161 -13.52 -8.82 -6.71
CA VAL A 161 -13.48 -7.94 -7.87
C VAL A 161 -13.54 -6.50 -7.37
N LEU A 162 -12.58 -5.68 -7.78
CA LEU A 162 -12.47 -4.27 -7.43
C LEU A 162 -12.66 -3.43 -8.69
N LEU A 163 -13.51 -2.42 -8.61
CA LEU A 163 -13.78 -1.50 -9.70
C LEU A 163 -13.65 -0.07 -9.17
N ALA A 164 -12.67 0.68 -9.66
CA ALA A 164 -12.45 2.06 -9.32
C ALA A 164 -12.54 2.97 -10.55
N TYR A 165 -13.08 4.17 -10.32
CA TYR A 165 -13.15 5.22 -11.32
C TYR A 165 -12.97 6.58 -10.65
N ASN A 166 -11.97 7.34 -11.09
CA ASN A 166 -11.63 8.66 -10.56
C ASN A 166 -11.95 9.76 -11.56
N GLN A 167 -12.41 10.91 -11.06
CA GLN A 167 -12.77 12.07 -11.85
C GLN A 167 -12.46 13.36 -11.10
N ASN A 168 -12.01 14.40 -11.80
CA ASN A 168 -11.82 15.71 -11.21
C ASN A 168 -13.16 16.43 -11.03
N SER A 169 -13.38 17.03 -9.87
CA SER A 169 -14.59 17.81 -9.58
C SER A 169 -14.79 18.98 -10.55
N SER A 170 -13.71 19.61 -11.02
CA SER A 170 -13.74 20.68 -12.02
C SER A 170 -14.32 20.26 -13.37
N ASN A 171 -14.34 18.97 -13.68
CA ASN A 171 -14.80 18.46 -14.98
C ASN A 171 -16.26 18.02 -14.98
N ILE A 172 -16.91 17.95 -13.83
CA ILE A 172 -18.30 17.46 -13.71
C ILE A 172 -19.26 18.29 -14.59
N SER A 173 -19.12 19.61 -14.56
CA SER A 173 -19.99 20.53 -15.30
C SER A 173 -19.53 20.77 -16.75
N SER A 174 -18.26 20.54 -17.07
CA SER A 174 -17.70 20.78 -18.40
C SER A 174 -17.84 19.61 -19.36
N GLY A 175 -18.24 18.44 -18.86
CA GLY A 175 -18.30 17.20 -19.65
C GLY A 175 -16.94 16.64 -20.02
N SER A 176 -15.85 17.23 -19.57
CA SER A 176 -14.51 16.70 -19.76
C SER A 176 -14.32 15.42 -18.95
N SER A 177 -13.66 14.45 -19.53
CA SER A 177 -13.28 13.21 -18.84
C SER A 177 -11.82 13.19 -18.41
N TYR A 178 -11.09 14.28 -18.60
CA TYR A 178 -9.68 14.37 -18.23
C TYR A 178 -9.49 14.25 -16.70
N TYR A 179 -8.53 13.44 -16.27
CA TYR A 179 -8.18 13.26 -14.88
C TYR A 179 -6.68 13.48 -14.68
N ALA A 180 -6.34 14.44 -13.85
CA ALA A 180 -4.96 14.72 -13.49
C ALA A 180 -4.85 14.97 -11.98
N GLY A 181 -4.23 14.04 -11.31
CA GLY A 181 -4.04 14.12 -9.88
C GLY A 181 -5.30 13.86 -9.06
N GLY A 182 -5.12 13.35 -7.89
CA GLY A 182 -6.16 12.99 -6.94
C GLY A 182 -5.56 12.09 -5.86
N ILE A 183 -6.39 11.36 -5.14
CA ILE A 183 -5.92 10.43 -4.11
C ILE A 183 -5.08 9.31 -4.72
N GLN A 184 -5.45 8.87 -5.93
CA GLN A 184 -4.74 7.85 -6.67
C GLN A 184 -4.35 8.36 -8.07
N PRO A 185 -3.21 7.93 -8.63
CA PRO A 185 -2.76 8.41 -9.93
C PRO A 185 -3.56 7.86 -11.11
N TYR A 186 -4.25 6.74 -10.95
CA TYR A 186 -5.03 6.11 -12.00
C TYR A 186 -6.42 6.74 -12.14
N LYS A 187 -6.94 6.75 -13.36
CA LYS A 187 -8.33 7.11 -13.65
C LYS A 187 -9.28 5.93 -13.47
N THR A 188 -8.87 4.74 -13.88
CA THR A 188 -9.67 3.50 -13.72
C THR A 188 -8.79 2.38 -13.20
N MET A 189 -9.37 1.52 -12.38
CA MET A 189 -8.73 0.27 -11.98
C MET A 189 -9.77 -0.86 -11.93
N GLN A 190 -9.45 -1.97 -12.57
CA GLN A 190 -10.18 -3.23 -12.46
C GLN A 190 -9.20 -4.27 -11.92
N THR A 191 -9.56 -4.93 -10.83
CA THR A 191 -8.73 -5.95 -10.20
C THR A 191 -9.56 -7.20 -9.94
N LEU A 192 -9.02 -8.35 -10.27
CA LEU A 192 -9.49 -9.65 -9.83
C LEU A 192 -8.44 -10.26 -8.92
N TRP A 193 -8.82 -10.59 -7.70
CA TRP A 193 -7.98 -11.29 -6.74
C TRP A 193 -8.67 -12.57 -6.27
N TYR A 194 -7.91 -13.67 -6.30
CA TYR A 194 -8.31 -14.96 -5.80
C TYR A 194 -7.36 -15.41 -4.71
N HIS A 195 -7.89 -15.98 -3.64
CA HIS A 195 -7.09 -16.56 -2.57
C HIS A 195 -7.68 -17.90 -2.15
N TYR A 196 -6.80 -18.86 -1.93
CA TYR A 196 -7.13 -20.18 -1.42
C TYR A 196 -6.27 -20.50 -0.21
N THR A 197 -6.93 -21.01 0.84
CA THR A 197 -6.28 -21.49 2.05
C THR A 197 -6.71 -22.95 2.27
N THR A 198 -5.74 -23.85 2.40
CA THR A 198 -6.01 -25.24 2.74
C THR A 198 -6.58 -25.40 4.16
N PRO A 199 -7.36 -26.45 4.44
CA PRO A 199 -7.69 -26.81 5.81
C PRO A 199 -6.41 -26.88 6.65
N LYS A 200 -6.40 -26.32 7.86
CA LYS A 200 -5.23 -26.14 8.75
C LYS A 200 -4.22 -25.07 8.32
N SER A 201 -4.54 -24.28 7.28
CA SER A 201 -3.71 -23.16 6.83
C SER A 201 -2.23 -23.49 6.57
N MET A 202 -1.94 -24.72 6.13
CA MET A 202 -0.58 -25.15 5.81
C MET A 202 -0.07 -24.59 4.49
N PHE A 203 -0.98 -24.37 3.53
CA PHE A 203 -0.67 -23.79 2.23
C PHE A 203 -1.70 -22.71 1.89
N GLU A 204 -1.22 -21.60 1.39
CA GLU A 204 -2.02 -20.49 0.88
C GLU A 204 -1.51 -20.10 -0.50
N LEU A 205 -2.43 -19.79 -1.40
CA LEU A 205 -2.14 -19.33 -2.76
C LEU A 205 -3.04 -18.15 -3.09
N SER A 206 -2.46 -17.06 -3.55
CA SER A 206 -3.19 -15.96 -4.15
C SER A 206 -2.78 -15.75 -5.61
N LEU A 207 -3.75 -15.35 -6.41
CA LEU A 207 -3.57 -14.91 -7.79
C LEU A 207 -4.20 -13.52 -7.94
N ILE A 208 -3.50 -12.62 -8.62
CA ILE A 208 -3.99 -11.27 -8.89
C ILE A 208 -3.85 -10.93 -10.37
N GLY A 209 -4.89 -10.27 -10.91
CA GLY A 209 -4.86 -9.62 -12.21
C GLY A 209 -5.41 -8.21 -12.09
N MET A 210 -4.65 -7.21 -12.52
CA MET A 210 -5.04 -5.80 -12.49
C MET A 210 -4.97 -5.20 -13.88
N ASN A 211 -5.92 -4.33 -14.20
CA ASN A 211 -5.88 -3.44 -15.36
C ASN A 211 -6.06 -2.00 -14.88
N ILE A 212 -5.05 -1.18 -15.09
CA ILE A 212 -4.96 0.18 -14.55
C ILE A 212 -4.93 1.14 -15.73
N GLY A 213 -5.95 2.01 -15.82
CA GLY A 213 -6.04 3.03 -16.84
C GLY A 213 -5.49 4.36 -16.34
N MET A 214 -4.43 4.85 -16.99
CA MET A 214 -3.78 6.12 -16.71
C MET A 214 -4.21 7.16 -17.76
N GLN A 215 -4.52 8.38 -17.32
CA GLN A 215 -4.73 9.49 -18.24
C GLN A 215 -3.41 9.87 -18.88
N SER A 216 -3.41 10.08 -20.20
CA SER A 216 -2.19 10.48 -20.91
C SER A 216 -1.63 11.81 -20.38
N GLN A 217 -0.34 11.83 -20.12
CA GLN A 217 0.41 13.04 -19.77
C GLN A 217 0.97 13.77 -21.01
N ARG A 218 0.76 13.23 -22.21
CA ARG A 218 1.22 13.82 -23.46
C ARG A 218 0.24 14.91 -23.93
N THR A 219 0.76 16.07 -24.28
CA THR A 219 -0.06 17.23 -24.69
C THR A 219 -0.92 16.93 -25.93
N GLU A 220 -0.38 16.20 -26.88
CA GLU A 220 -1.04 15.81 -28.13
C GLU A 220 -2.13 14.74 -27.95
N ASP A 221 -2.12 14.02 -26.83
CA ASP A 221 -2.95 12.85 -26.58
C ASP A 221 -3.76 12.97 -25.27
N LYS A 222 -4.01 14.17 -24.76
CA LYS A 222 -4.66 14.41 -23.46
C LYS A 222 -5.95 13.62 -23.24
N ASP A 223 -6.73 13.38 -24.29
CA ASP A 223 -8.00 12.65 -24.19
C ASP A 223 -7.82 11.13 -24.20
N LYS A 224 -6.60 10.65 -24.45
CA LYS A 224 -6.31 9.21 -24.48
C LYS A 224 -6.06 8.66 -23.08
N MET A 225 -6.34 7.39 -22.95
CA MET A 225 -5.96 6.58 -21.79
C MET A 225 -5.00 5.49 -22.23
N PHE A 226 -3.96 5.31 -21.45
CA PHE A 226 -3.07 4.16 -21.57
C PHE A 226 -3.37 3.16 -20.45
N TYR A 227 -3.20 1.89 -20.76
CA TYR A 227 -3.51 0.83 -19.82
C TYR A 227 -2.26 0.00 -19.54
N GLN A 228 -1.94 -0.13 -18.26
CA GLN A 228 -0.98 -1.08 -17.77
C GLN A 228 -1.69 -2.24 -17.08
N GLN A 229 -1.15 -3.44 -17.22
CA GLN A 229 -1.64 -4.63 -16.56
C GLN A 229 -0.58 -5.17 -15.61
N LEU A 230 -1.05 -5.75 -14.51
CA LEU A 230 -0.23 -6.55 -13.61
C LEU A 230 -0.90 -7.90 -13.43
N VAL A 231 -0.10 -8.96 -13.55
CA VAL A 231 -0.50 -10.31 -13.16
C VAL A 231 0.50 -10.88 -12.18
N GLY A 232 0.05 -11.68 -11.23
CA GLY A 232 0.97 -12.24 -10.26
C GLY A 232 0.36 -13.28 -9.34
N SER A 233 1.25 -13.84 -8.52
CA SER A 233 0.91 -14.84 -7.51
C SER A 233 1.71 -14.63 -6.24
N TYR A 234 1.10 -15.00 -5.12
CA TYR A 234 1.71 -15.06 -3.80
C TYR A 234 1.39 -16.40 -3.16
N MET A 235 2.39 -17.05 -2.60
CA MET A 235 2.28 -18.37 -1.98
C MET A 235 2.86 -18.36 -0.58
N VAL A 236 2.22 -19.09 0.33
CA VAL A 236 2.72 -19.33 1.69
C VAL A 236 2.65 -20.80 2.01
N LEU A 237 3.75 -21.34 2.54
CA LEU A 237 3.83 -22.69 3.07
C LEU A 237 4.26 -22.63 4.55
N LYS A 238 3.48 -23.28 5.42
CA LYS A 238 3.66 -23.21 6.90
C LYS A 238 3.82 -24.61 7.52
N PRO A 239 4.90 -25.36 7.24
CA PRO A 239 5.13 -26.63 7.89
C PRO A 239 5.74 -26.39 9.29
N SER A 240 4.96 -26.68 10.35
CA SER A 240 5.40 -26.56 11.75
C SER A 240 5.93 -25.15 12.10
N ILE A 241 7.22 -25.06 12.49
CA ILE A 241 7.87 -23.80 12.90
C ILE A 241 8.39 -22.97 11.72
N LEU A 242 8.37 -23.52 10.50
CA LEU A 242 8.87 -22.87 9.29
C LEU A 242 7.71 -22.21 8.54
N ARG A 243 7.92 -20.98 8.09
CA ARG A 243 7.06 -20.27 7.13
C ARG A 243 7.89 -19.88 5.91
N MET A 244 7.50 -20.34 4.76
CA MET A 244 8.08 -19.94 3.47
C MET A 244 7.07 -19.13 2.69
N GLU A 245 7.53 -18.05 2.09
CA GLU A 245 6.74 -17.12 1.29
C GLU A 245 7.43 -16.96 -0.07
N GLY A 246 6.63 -16.88 -1.12
CA GLY A 246 7.10 -16.62 -2.47
C GLY A 246 6.12 -15.73 -3.21
N ALA A 247 6.64 -14.77 -3.96
CA ALA A 247 5.85 -13.86 -4.79
C ALA A 247 6.47 -13.74 -6.18
N PHE A 248 5.62 -13.62 -7.19
CA PHE A 248 6.02 -13.26 -8.54
C PHE A 248 4.96 -12.36 -9.17
N TYR A 249 5.41 -11.23 -9.74
CA TYR A 249 4.53 -10.27 -10.43
C TYR A 249 5.16 -9.84 -11.75
N TYR A 250 4.32 -9.65 -12.77
CA TYR A 250 4.72 -9.20 -14.10
C TYR A 250 3.84 -8.03 -14.53
N GLN A 251 4.47 -6.96 -15.03
CA GLN A 251 3.83 -5.75 -15.53
C GLN A 251 4.00 -5.64 -17.04
N MET A 252 2.90 -5.34 -17.72
CA MET A 252 2.84 -5.19 -19.18
C MET A 252 1.88 -4.06 -19.57
N GLY A 253 1.75 -3.80 -20.88
CA GLY A 253 0.89 -2.74 -21.41
C GLY A 253 1.64 -1.44 -21.62
N LYS A 254 1.06 -0.30 -21.25
CA LYS A 254 1.65 1.03 -21.45
C LYS A 254 1.41 1.91 -20.22
N GLU A 255 2.45 2.67 -19.82
CA GLU A 255 2.35 3.69 -18.79
C GLU A 255 1.72 5.00 -19.34
N GLU A 256 1.60 6.04 -18.52
CA GLU A 256 0.87 7.28 -18.81
C GLU A 256 1.41 8.12 -19.99
N HIS A 257 2.65 7.92 -20.41
CA HIS A 257 3.24 8.54 -21.60
C HIS A 257 3.14 7.65 -22.85
N GLY A 258 2.49 6.47 -22.72
CA GLY A 258 2.31 5.52 -23.83
C GLY A 258 3.50 4.62 -24.10
N ILE A 259 4.52 4.63 -23.23
CA ILE A 259 5.71 3.77 -23.35
C ILE A 259 5.35 2.36 -22.90
N PRO A 260 5.70 1.32 -23.68
CA PRO A 260 5.44 -0.07 -23.31
C PRO A 260 6.14 -0.49 -22.02
N LEU A 261 5.46 -1.31 -21.21
CA LEU A 261 5.97 -1.93 -19.99
C LEU A 261 6.34 -3.40 -20.24
N ASP A 262 7.45 -3.83 -19.63
CA ASP A 262 7.92 -5.22 -19.63
C ASP A 262 8.79 -5.45 -18.38
N ALA A 263 8.14 -5.48 -17.21
CA ALA A 263 8.83 -5.48 -15.95
C ALA A 263 8.34 -6.62 -15.05
N PHE A 264 9.22 -7.14 -14.20
CA PHE A 264 8.84 -8.21 -13.28
C PHE A 264 9.56 -8.10 -11.95
N MET A 265 8.97 -8.73 -10.94
CA MET A 265 9.62 -8.96 -9.66
C MET A 265 9.42 -10.39 -9.18
N GLY A 266 10.38 -10.88 -8.41
CA GLY A 266 10.30 -12.12 -7.66
C GLY A 266 10.78 -11.91 -6.23
N SER A 267 10.14 -12.58 -5.28
CA SER A 267 10.51 -12.55 -3.87
C SER A 267 10.42 -13.93 -3.26
N VAL A 268 11.36 -14.26 -2.40
CA VAL A 268 11.32 -15.46 -1.55
C VAL A 268 11.76 -15.11 -0.14
N LYS A 269 11.07 -15.66 0.87
CA LYS A 269 11.38 -15.45 2.28
C LYS A 269 11.15 -16.75 3.05
N ALA A 270 12.08 -17.09 3.91
CA ALA A 270 11.93 -18.19 4.87
C ALA A 270 12.08 -17.65 6.28
N ARG A 271 11.13 -17.98 7.15
CA ARG A 271 11.12 -17.62 8.58
C ARG A 271 11.00 -18.85 9.42
N VAL A 272 11.81 -18.95 10.45
CA VAL A 272 11.75 -19.99 11.48
C VAL A 272 11.33 -19.34 12.79
N SER A 273 10.27 -19.86 13.40
CA SER A 273 9.71 -19.39 14.67
C SER A 273 9.64 -20.56 15.66
N PRO A 274 10.73 -20.88 16.36
CA PRO A 274 10.75 -22.02 17.31
C PRO A 274 9.83 -21.81 18.51
N SER A 275 9.52 -20.55 18.82
CA SER A 275 8.57 -20.17 19.86
C SER A 275 7.91 -18.83 19.52
N ASP A 276 6.90 -18.43 20.27
CA ASP A 276 6.26 -17.11 20.16
C ASP A 276 7.18 -15.96 20.63
N MET A 277 8.30 -16.29 21.29
CA MET A 277 9.23 -15.30 21.84
C MET A 277 10.24 -14.80 20.82
N TYR A 278 10.59 -15.58 19.81
CA TYR A 278 11.57 -15.17 18.82
C TYR A 278 11.38 -15.84 17.46
N ASN A 279 11.80 -15.15 16.44
CA ASN A 279 11.90 -15.67 15.07
C ASN A 279 13.15 -15.15 14.38
N ILE A 280 13.59 -15.88 13.37
CA ILE A 280 14.67 -15.49 12.46
C ILE A 280 14.17 -15.71 11.04
N TYR A 281 14.58 -14.85 10.13
CA TYR A 281 14.24 -14.98 8.72
C TYR A 281 15.40 -14.61 7.80
N VAL A 282 15.34 -15.12 6.59
CA VAL A 282 16.18 -14.73 5.45
C VAL A 282 15.28 -14.59 4.24
N GLY A 283 15.59 -13.65 3.38
CA GLY A 283 14.83 -13.42 2.15
C GLY A 283 15.65 -12.77 1.07
N TYR A 284 15.09 -12.81 -0.14
CA TYR A 284 15.66 -12.19 -1.33
C TYR A 284 14.56 -11.64 -2.21
N ASP A 285 14.70 -10.37 -2.60
CA ASP A 285 13.84 -9.69 -3.56
C ASP A 285 14.63 -9.32 -4.80
N TYR A 286 14.03 -9.52 -5.96
CA TYR A 286 14.54 -9.09 -7.25
C TYR A 286 13.47 -8.28 -7.98
N LEU A 287 13.77 -7.01 -8.27
CA LEU A 287 12.93 -6.14 -9.07
C LEU A 287 13.71 -5.80 -10.35
N SER A 288 13.14 -6.11 -11.51
CA SER A 288 13.74 -5.78 -12.79
C SER A 288 13.96 -4.28 -12.97
N GLY A 289 14.91 -3.90 -13.80
CA GLY A 289 15.31 -2.51 -13.99
C GLY A 289 15.72 -2.16 -15.41
N ASP A 290 15.85 -0.86 -15.64
CA ASP A 290 16.27 -0.29 -16.91
C ASP A 290 17.78 0.02 -16.97
N LYS A 291 18.34 -0.06 -18.16
CA LYS A 291 19.75 0.23 -18.42
C LYS A 291 20.05 1.73 -18.58
N TYR A 292 19.04 2.55 -18.78
CA TYR A 292 19.21 3.95 -19.16
C TYR A 292 18.70 4.89 -18.08
N PHE A 293 19.48 5.96 -17.84
CA PHE A 293 19.05 7.07 -17.01
C PHE A 293 18.03 7.93 -17.74
N ALA A 294 16.83 8.02 -17.21
CA ALA A 294 15.89 9.07 -17.57
C ALA A 294 15.92 10.21 -16.55
N VAL A 295 17.11 10.67 -16.15
CA VAL A 295 17.26 11.99 -15.53
C VAL A 295 17.77 12.90 -16.64
N PRO A 296 16.97 13.80 -17.22
CA PRO A 296 17.52 14.84 -18.06
C PRO A 296 18.48 15.66 -17.16
N PRO A 297 19.73 15.89 -17.60
CA PRO A 297 20.53 16.94 -16.99
C PRO A 297 19.69 18.21 -17.04
N GLN A 298 19.68 18.99 -15.97
CA GLN A 298 18.96 20.26 -15.92
C GLN A 298 19.21 21.05 -17.20
N GLY A 299 18.17 21.28 -17.99
CA GLY A 299 18.21 22.13 -19.17
C GLY A 299 18.19 21.48 -20.55
N LEU A 300 18.20 20.17 -20.70
CA LEU A 300 17.99 19.53 -22.00
C LEU A 300 16.66 18.76 -22.02
N LEU A 301 15.73 19.27 -22.80
CA LEU A 301 14.57 18.56 -23.35
C LEU A 301 15.03 17.44 -24.31
N GLY A 302 15.75 16.45 -23.77
CA GLY A 302 16.13 15.25 -24.46
C GLY A 302 15.45 14.07 -23.78
N MET A 303 14.16 13.86 -24.10
CA MET A 303 13.53 12.55 -23.86
C MET A 303 14.34 11.52 -24.64
N VAL A 304 15.20 10.78 -23.94
CA VAL A 304 15.63 9.49 -24.48
C VAL A 304 14.36 8.65 -24.51
N LEU A 305 13.79 8.53 -25.70
CA LEU A 305 12.63 7.68 -25.96
C LEU A 305 13.07 6.25 -25.69
N HIS A 306 12.75 5.76 -24.49
CA HIS A 306 12.84 4.34 -24.20
C HIS A 306 11.84 3.62 -25.11
N ASP A 307 12.32 2.61 -25.81
CA ASP A 307 11.46 1.69 -26.56
C ASP A 307 10.53 0.92 -25.59
N LYS A 308 10.96 0.75 -24.33
CA LYS A 308 10.25 -0.04 -23.33
C LYS A 308 10.79 0.24 -21.91
N ILE A 309 9.90 0.28 -20.93
CA ILE A 309 10.23 0.36 -19.49
C ILE A 309 10.33 -1.05 -18.93
N ARG A 310 11.45 -1.37 -18.30
CA ARG A 310 11.74 -2.67 -17.65
C ARG A 310 11.87 -2.54 -16.13
N GLY A 311 11.80 -1.33 -15.58
CA GLY A 311 11.81 -1.07 -14.14
C GLY A 311 10.47 -1.46 -13.51
N PHE A 312 10.49 -2.44 -12.61
CA PHE A 312 9.29 -2.84 -11.87
C PHE A 312 8.90 -1.78 -10.84
N CYS A 313 7.60 -1.44 -10.79
CA CYS A 313 7.04 -0.53 -9.80
C CYS A 313 6.07 -1.28 -8.87
N PRO A 314 6.24 -1.25 -7.54
CA PRO A 314 5.34 -1.92 -6.59
C PRO A 314 3.92 -1.31 -6.48
N LEU A 315 3.54 -0.40 -7.34
CA LEU A 315 2.22 0.23 -7.45
C LEU A 315 1.72 0.85 -6.13
N PHE A 316 0.74 0.23 -5.49
CA PHE A 316 0.02 0.73 -4.31
C PHE A 316 0.36 -0.04 -3.03
N GLY A 317 1.54 -0.64 -2.98
CA GLY A 317 1.98 -1.45 -1.85
C GLY A 317 2.40 -0.64 -0.63
N SER A 318 2.56 -1.32 0.50
CA SER A 318 3.16 -0.80 1.74
C SER A 318 4.67 -0.71 1.59
N HIS A 319 5.17 0.36 0.99
CA HIS A 319 6.59 0.47 0.61
C HIS A 319 7.53 0.45 1.83
N HIS A 320 7.09 0.97 2.97
CA HIS A 320 7.89 0.98 4.21
C HIS A 320 8.21 -0.42 4.75
N ASP A 321 7.38 -1.40 4.47
CA ASP A 321 7.58 -2.78 4.94
C ASP A 321 8.62 -3.57 4.14
N PHE A 322 9.12 -2.98 3.04
CA PHE A 322 9.99 -3.63 2.08
C PHE A 322 11.20 -2.77 1.73
N TYR A 323 12.29 -3.42 1.33
CA TYR A 323 13.48 -2.78 0.76
C TYR A 323 14.23 -1.86 1.73
N GLY A 324 14.14 -2.15 3.05
CA GLY A 324 14.81 -1.44 4.14
C GLY A 324 14.00 -0.30 4.71
N ALA A 325 14.01 -0.14 6.03
CA ALA A 325 13.18 0.80 6.77
C ALA A 325 13.51 2.29 6.54
N MET A 326 14.62 2.60 5.87
CA MET A 326 14.95 3.98 5.49
C MET A 326 14.10 4.50 4.31
N ASP A 327 13.28 3.67 3.68
CA ASP A 327 12.44 4.00 2.51
C ASP A 327 13.22 4.58 1.33
N PHE A 328 14.47 4.16 1.16
CA PHE A 328 15.39 4.81 0.24
C PHE A 328 15.18 4.44 -1.22
N PHE A 329 14.66 3.24 -1.52
CA PHE A 329 14.61 2.72 -2.88
C PHE A 329 13.25 2.83 -3.57
N TYR A 330 12.15 2.77 -2.87
CA TYR A 330 10.79 2.72 -3.45
C TYR A 330 9.80 3.70 -2.82
N VAL A 331 10.30 4.81 -2.29
CA VAL A 331 9.46 5.98 -2.04
C VAL A 331 9.17 6.67 -3.39
N GLN A 332 8.10 7.42 -3.50
CA GLN A 332 7.54 8.09 -4.68
C GLN A 332 8.53 8.66 -5.73
N SER A 333 9.79 8.81 -5.38
CA SER A 333 10.85 9.29 -6.26
C SER A 333 11.17 8.41 -7.47
N TYR A 334 10.64 7.19 -7.52
CA TYR A 334 10.78 6.30 -8.68
C TYR A 334 9.55 6.33 -9.61
N VAL A 335 8.51 7.07 -9.25
CA VAL A 335 7.33 7.23 -10.10
C VAL A 335 7.70 8.11 -11.28
N GLY A 336 7.69 7.54 -12.48
CA GLY A 336 7.97 8.23 -13.73
C GLY A 336 9.45 8.41 -14.08
N GLY A 337 10.38 7.83 -13.31
CA GLY A 337 11.81 7.94 -13.53
C GLY A 337 12.50 6.63 -13.85
N PHE A 338 13.78 6.76 -14.09
CA PHE A 338 14.67 5.63 -14.21
C PHE A 338 14.73 4.82 -12.92
N THR A 339 14.49 3.51 -13.03
CA THR A 339 14.77 2.56 -11.96
C THR A 339 15.74 1.49 -12.46
N PRO A 340 16.98 1.43 -11.90
CA PRO A 340 17.93 0.40 -12.26
C PRO A 340 17.53 -0.99 -11.77
N GLY A 341 16.34 -1.08 -11.17
CA GLY A 341 15.90 -2.27 -10.46
C GLY A 341 16.68 -2.53 -9.18
N LEU A 342 16.20 -3.43 -8.37
CA LEU A 342 16.75 -3.70 -7.06
C LEU A 342 16.93 -5.19 -6.82
N GLN A 343 18.06 -5.55 -6.25
CA GLN A 343 18.30 -6.80 -5.57
C GLN A 343 18.45 -6.49 -4.08
N ASN A 344 17.69 -7.16 -3.24
CA ASN A 344 17.70 -7.02 -1.79
C ASN A 344 17.87 -8.39 -1.14
N LEU A 345 19.07 -8.71 -0.70
CA LEU A 345 19.32 -9.87 0.15
C LEU A 345 19.25 -9.42 1.59
N TYR A 346 18.38 -10.06 2.38
CA TYR A 346 18.15 -9.63 3.75
C TYR A 346 17.99 -10.78 4.73
N THR A 347 18.35 -10.50 5.96
CA THR A 347 18.14 -11.40 7.11
C THR A 347 17.77 -10.57 8.33
N GLY A 348 17.03 -11.16 9.23
CA GLY A 348 16.64 -10.48 10.46
C GLY A 348 15.89 -11.39 11.41
N GLY A 349 15.33 -10.77 12.43
CA GLY A 349 14.55 -11.48 13.43
C GLY A 349 13.88 -10.55 14.41
N ALA A 350 13.02 -11.14 15.23
CA ALA A 350 12.35 -10.45 16.31
C ALA A 350 12.47 -11.25 17.60
N VAL A 351 12.53 -10.53 18.73
CA VAL A 351 12.50 -11.12 20.07
C VAL A 351 11.52 -10.34 20.95
N LYS A 352 10.76 -11.08 21.77
CA LYS A 352 9.84 -10.56 22.78
C LYS A 352 10.37 -10.88 24.18
N PRO A 353 11.33 -10.11 24.71
CA PRO A 353 12.02 -10.44 25.94
C PRO A 353 11.14 -10.34 27.18
N VAL A 354 10.16 -9.44 27.15
CA VAL A 354 9.14 -9.28 28.19
C VAL A 354 7.78 -8.98 27.56
N LYS A 355 6.72 -9.15 28.33
CA LYS A 355 5.35 -8.85 27.88
C LYS A 355 5.23 -7.39 27.41
N GLY A 356 4.69 -7.20 26.23
CA GLY A 356 4.48 -5.89 25.64
C GLY A 356 5.68 -5.31 24.89
N LEU A 357 6.88 -5.84 25.01
CA LEU A 357 8.07 -5.39 24.30
C LEU A 357 8.38 -6.33 23.12
N ASN A 358 8.51 -5.75 21.93
CA ASN A 358 9.00 -6.41 20.74
C ASN A 358 10.25 -5.67 20.25
N VAL A 359 11.32 -6.39 19.98
CA VAL A 359 12.58 -5.85 19.43
C VAL A 359 12.84 -6.56 18.12
N ASN A 360 13.04 -5.80 17.06
CA ASN A 360 13.36 -6.31 15.73
C ASN A 360 14.73 -5.83 15.31
N ALA A 361 15.46 -6.65 14.58
CA ALA A 361 16.69 -6.26 13.91
C ALA A 361 16.74 -6.90 12.54
N ALA A 362 17.25 -6.15 11.55
CA ALA A 362 17.48 -6.66 10.21
C ALA A 362 18.76 -6.10 9.60
N TYR A 363 19.26 -6.85 8.64
CA TYR A 363 20.38 -6.47 7.78
C TYR A 363 19.97 -6.67 6.33
N HIS A 364 20.33 -5.69 5.49
CA HIS A 364 20.08 -5.69 4.07
C HIS A 364 21.37 -5.46 3.29
N PHE A 365 21.57 -6.22 2.24
CA PHE A 365 22.53 -5.95 1.18
C PHE A 365 21.77 -5.59 -0.08
N PHE A 366 22.02 -4.38 -0.60
CA PHE A 366 21.36 -3.86 -1.79
C PHE A 366 22.30 -3.82 -2.98
N ALA A 367 21.76 -4.16 -4.15
CA ALA A 367 22.43 -4.02 -5.44
C ALA A 367 21.43 -3.65 -6.54
N ILE A 368 21.88 -2.98 -7.59
CA ILE A 368 21.06 -2.77 -8.79
C ILE A 368 20.85 -4.09 -9.53
N ALA A 369 19.67 -4.27 -10.13
CA ALA A 369 19.36 -5.47 -10.91
C ALA A 369 20.04 -5.45 -12.29
N THR A 370 20.08 -4.29 -12.90
CA THR A 370 20.62 -4.06 -14.24
C THR A 370 22.14 -3.78 -14.22
N ASN A 371 22.83 -4.08 -15.33
CA ASN A 371 24.20 -3.62 -15.53
C ASN A 371 24.18 -2.21 -16.13
N LEU A 372 24.77 -1.27 -15.42
CA LEU A 372 25.03 0.08 -15.92
C LEU A 372 26.49 0.22 -16.32
N ASP A 373 26.74 0.88 -17.45
CA ASP A 373 28.10 1.07 -17.94
C ASP A 373 28.94 1.84 -16.91
N ASN A 374 30.12 1.34 -16.60
CA ASN A 374 31.09 1.89 -15.65
C ASN A 374 30.64 1.90 -14.17
N LEU A 375 29.54 1.28 -13.79
CA LEU A 375 29.09 1.18 -12.41
C LEU A 375 29.05 -0.27 -11.93
N LYS A 376 29.47 -0.50 -10.68
CA LYS A 376 29.34 -1.79 -10.00
C LYS A 376 27.91 -1.96 -9.48
N LYS A 377 27.42 -3.21 -9.41
CA LYS A 377 26.07 -3.49 -8.92
C LYS A 377 25.79 -3.12 -7.45
N PRO A 378 26.69 -3.35 -6.48
CA PRO A 378 26.40 -3.05 -5.08
C PRO A 378 26.01 -1.60 -4.86
N LEU A 379 24.90 -1.38 -4.11
CA LEU A 379 24.43 -0.09 -3.68
C LEU A 379 24.86 0.21 -2.24
N GLY A 380 24.87 -0.81 -1.37
CA GLY A 380 25.28 -0.63 0.01
C GLY A 380 24.74 -1.68 0.98
N HIS A 381 25.00 -1.43 2.25
CA HIS A 381 24.62 -2.27 3.37
C HIS A 381 23.82 -1.45 4.37
N GLN A 382 22.67 -1.95 4.80
CA GLN A 382 21.82 -1.33 5.82
C GLN A 382 21.68 -2.26 7.01
N VAL A 383 21.79 -1.71 8.20
CA VAL A 383 21.42 -2.34 9.47
C VAL A 383 20.32 -1.53 10.10
N GLU A 384 19.31 -2.20 10.63
CA GLU A 384 18.18 -1.55 11.29
C GLU A 384 17.80 -2.27 12.57
N VAL A 385 17.39 -1.51 13.58
CA VAL A 385 16.87 -2.00 14.84
C VAL A 385 15.64 -1.18 15.19
N SER A 386 14.57 -1.84 15.58
CA SER A 386 13.38 -1.19 16.12
C SER A 386 12.88 -1.88 17.39
N LEU A 387 12.23 -1.10 18.24
CA LEU A 387 11.57 -1.59 19.43
C LEU A 387 10.17 -0.96 19.56
N ASP A 388 9.22 -1.79 19.95
CA ASP A 388 7.83 -1.40 20.21
C ASP A 388 7.45 -1.86 21.61
N TYR A 389 6.96 -0.94 22.44
CA TYR A 389 6.48 -1.24 23.77
C TYR A 389 5.03 -0.81 23.96
N SER A 390 4.18 -1.76 24.31
CA SER A 390 2.77 -1.53 24.62
C SER A 390 2.59 -1.33 26.13
N PHE A 391 2.44 -0.08 26.56
CA PHE A 391 2.17 0.28 27.96
C PHE A 391 0.75 -0.14 28.38
N ALA A 392 -0.19 0.00 27.48
CA ALA A 392 -1.58 -0.37 27.67
C ALA A 392 -2.13 -0.92 26.35
N LYS A 393 -3.33 -1.49 26.37
CA LYS A 393 -3.98 -2.00 25.15
C LYS A 393 -4.09 -0.95 24.02
N PHE A 394 -4.18 0.33 24.40
CA PHE A 394 -4.39 1.45 23.49
C PHE A 394 -3.22 2.46 23.45
N VAL A 395 -2.09 2.19 24.12
CA VAL A 395 -0.90 3.07 24.12
C VAL A 395 0.34 2.27 23.76
N ARG A 396 1.01 2.67 22.68
CA ARG A 396 2.25 2.06 22.21
C ARG A 396 3.30 3.16 21.98
N VAL A 397 4.52 2.89 22.39
CA VAL A 397 5.71 3.67 22.03
C VAL A 397 6.62 2.80 21.18
N GLY A 398 7.02 3.33 20.03
CA GLY A 398 7.97 2.71 19.14
C GLY A 398 9.19 3.59 18.97
N ALA A 399 10.36 3.01 18.77
CA ALA A 399 11.58 3.69 18.39
C ALA A 399 12.36 2.83 17.40
N GLY A 400 13.08 3.46 16.50
CA GLY A 400 13.92 2.76 15.54
C GLY A 400 15.14 3.58 15.15
N TYR A 401 16.15 2.85 14.71
CA TYR A 401 17.36 3.41 14.16
C TYR A 401 17.86 2.55 13.02
N SER A 402 18.19 3.20 11.91
CA SER A 402 18.77 2.57 10.73
C SER A 402 20.05 3.28 10.33
N PHE A 403 21.03 2.49 9.93
CA PHE A 403 22.31 2.93 9.45
C PHE A 403 22.63 2.28 8.11
N MET A 404 23.01 3.06 7.10
CA MET A 404 23.40 2.53 5.79
C MET A 404 24.77 3.08 5.37
N ILE A 405 25.60 2.21 4.80
CA ILE A 405 26.83 2.59 4.12
C ILE A 405 26.61 2.38 2.61
N GLY A 406 26.55 3.49 1.87
CA GLY A 406 26.44 3.51 0.42
C GLY A 406 27.76 3.22 -0.29
N THR A 407 27.68 2.94 -1.58
CA THR A 407 28.84 2.72 -2.48
C THR A 407 29.02 3.87 -3.44
N GLU A 408 30.06 3.79 -4.26
CA GLU A 408 30.28 4.72 -5.38
C GLU A 408 29.11 4.73 -6.37
N THR A 409 28.45 3.58 -6.56
CA THR A 409 27.25 3.49 -7.40
C THR A 409 26.08 4.29 -6.81
N MET A 410 25.89 4.28 -5.48
CA MET A 410 24.88 5.12 -4.82
C MET A 410 25.16 6.60 -5.03
N VAL A 411 26.43 7.03 -4.88
CA VAL A 411 26.84 8.43 -5.16
C VAL A 411 26.58 8.80 -6.60
N ALA A 412 26.99 7.94 -7.55
CA ALA A 412 26.78 8.16 -8.98
C ALA A 412 25.29 8.24 -9.39
N LEU A 413 24.43 7.55 -8.67
CA LEU A 413 22.96 7.63 -8.82
C LEU A 413 22.36 8.85 -8.10
N GLN A 414 23.19 9.71 -7.50
CA GLN A 414 22.81 10.92 -6.75
C GLN A 414 21.86 10.64 -5.58
N ARG A 415 22.02 9.47 -4.94
CA ARG A 415 21.16 9.04 -3.84
C ARG A 415 21.78 9.24 -2.46
N VAL A 416 23.07 9.53 -2.39
CA VAL A 416 23.81 9.80 -1.14
C VAL A 416 24.88 10.86 -1.38
N SER A 417 25.31 11.53 -0.30
CA SER A 417 26.48 12.39 -0.32
C SER A 417 27.77 11.57 -0.52
N GLU A 418 28.89 12.24 -0.82
CA GLU A 418 30.21 11.59 -0.93
C GLU A 418 30.62 10.87 0.36
N ASN A 419 30.12 11.31 1.51
CA ASN A 419 30.34 10.66 2.80
C ASN A 419 29.75 9.24 2.90
N ARG A 420 28.77 8.89 2.07
CA ARG A 420 28.18 7.54 1.94
C ARG A 420 27.56 6.96 3.21
N GLN A 421 27.47 7.74 4.30
CA GLN A 421 26.87 7.31 5.55
C GLN A 421 25.49 7.95 5.72
N LEU A 422 24.50 7.08 5.91
CA LEU A 422 23.12 7.49 6.10
C LEU A 422 22.67 7.04 7.48
N HIS A 423 22.03 7.94 8.20
CA HIS A 423 21.47 7.66 9.50
C HIS A 423 20.01 8.10 9.54
N TRP A 424 19.17 7.27 10.09
CA TRP A 424 17.78 7.58 10.33
C TRP A 424 17.35 7.06 11.70
N GLY A 425 16.80 7.94 12.50
CA GLY A 425 16.25 7.60 13.80
C GLY A 425 14.84 8.15 13.94
N TRP A 426 13.98 7.43 14.64
CA TRP A 426 12.62 7.86 14.91
C TRP A 426 12.13 7.42 16.29
N LEU A 427 11.19 8.22 16.83
CA LEU A 427 10.42 7.91 18.03
C LEU A 427 8.95 8.19 17.75
N MET A 428 8.07 7.22 18.03
CA MET A 428 6.65 7.32 17.77
C MET A 428 5.81 6.98 18.99
N LEU A 429 4.82 7.82 19.28
CA LEU A 429 3.73 7.54 20.22
C LEU A 429 2.46 7.26 19.42
N SER A 430 1.84 6.11 19.67
CA SER A 430 0.55 5.72 19.11
C SER A 430 -0.47 5.54 20.23
N VAL A 431 -1.61 6.23 20.13
CA VAL A 431 -2.71 6.15 21.07
C VAL A 431 -4.01 5.87 20.32
N THR A 432 -4.62 4.72 20.58
CA THR A 432 -5.79 4.21 19.83
C THR A 432 -6.93 3.77 20.76
N PRO A 433 -7.52 4.68 21.58
CA PRO A 433 -8.57 4.33 22.49
C PRO A 433 -9.92 4.18 21.78
N THR A 434 -10.73 3.25 22.25
CA THR A 434 -12.17 3.29 22.02
C THR A 434 -12.77 4.31 22.98
N LEU A 435 -13.33 5.38 22.45
CA LEU A 435 -13.90 6.49 23.24
C LEU A 435 -15.33 6.19 23.68
N PHE A 436 -16.06 5.49 22.81
CA PHE A 436 -17.45 5.17 23.06
C PHE A 436 -17.88 3.90 22.31
N THR A 437 -18.66 3.06 22.97
CA THR A 437 -19.34 1.91 22.35
C THR A 437 -20.73 1.79 22.96
N THR A 438 -21.73 1.60 22.13
CA THR A 438 -23.08 1.26 22.55
C THR A 438 -23.67 0.17 21.66
N THR A 439 -24.44 -0.70 22.27
CA THR A 439 -25.15 -1.78 21.59
C THR A 439 -26.64 -1.74 21.95
N TRP A 440 -27.50 -2.04 20.98
CA TRP A 440 -28.93 -2.12 21.20
C TRP A 440 -29.57 -3.11 20.24
N GLN A 441 -30.74 -3.60 20.64
CA GLN A 441 -31.57 -4.47 19.79
C GLN A 441 -32.77 -3.71 19.26
N ASP A 442 -33.10 -3.88 18.01
CA ASP A 442 -34.34 -3.40 17.42
C ASP A 442 -35.49 -4.20 18.04
N LYS A 443 -36.46 -3.52 18.67
CA LYS A 443 -37.68 -4.17 19.14
C LYS A 443 -38.46 -4.69 17.93
N ALA A 444 -38.70 -5.98 17.87
CA ALA A 444 -39.59 -6.56 16.86
C ALA A 444 -40.89 -5.75 16.84
N LYS A 445 -41.29 -5.21 15.69
CA LYS A 445 -42.63 -4.63 15.53
C LYS A 445 -43.62 -5.73 15.83
N ARG A 446 -44.28 -5.71 16.99
CA ARG A 446 -45.46 -6.51 17.28
C ARG A 446 -46.45 -6.16 16.16
N ASN A 447 -46.65 -7.07 15.23
CA ASN A 447 -47.80 -7.00 14.35
C ASN A 447 -49.03 -7.00 15.24
N LYS A 448 -49.65 -5.84 15.43
CA LYS A 448 -51.05 -5.76 15.89
C LYS A 448 -51.89 -6.33 14.75
N GLN A 449 -52.13 -7.61 14.78
CA GLN A 449 -53.35 -8.18 14.17
C GLN A 449 -54.46 -7.83 15.15
N ASP A 450 -55.17 -6.76 14.86
CA ASP A 450 -56.54 -6.54 15.30
C ASP A 450 -57.48 -6.85 14.13
#